data_07aadd5ff9a436ba5d933f5d91b81c49
#
_entry.id   07aadd5ff9a436ba5d933f5d91b81c49
#
_cell.length_a   1.000
_cell.length_b   1.000
_cell.length_c   1.000
_cell.angle_alpha   90.00
_cell.angle_beta   90.00
_cell.angle_gamma   90.00
#
_symmetry.space_group_name_H-M   'P 1'
#
loop_
_entity.id
_entity.type
_entity.pdbx_description
1 polymer ?
#
loop_
_entity_poly.entity_id
_entity_poly.type
_entity_poly.pdbx_seq_one_letter_code
_entity_poly.pdbx_strand_id
1 'polypeptide(L)'
;LEDMPWLITLSPPCQGMSSNGAGRISSSIRSGLRPQEDERNRLILPGIKVLEKLTPDWFILENVRRMENTVIRNENGKPENILHGLGRRLHPLGYTLRSSILDFRDYGVPHHRERLITIGCRIPSLTAKHAPVRNIYAKEPSVFHPVPTHGGVGQPPQVSLRQAIGHLSTLDAQTRLFDRTDHYHCVPKWNQRQYDWMKATPEGQTAFDNFKCLDCGKRMKDPDQVTCSCGSPLPRPQIGYGSDARLVRGFRSSYR
;
A
#
# COMPACT_ATOMS: atom_id res chain seq x y z
N LEU A 1 -10.45 -11.10 34.01
CA LEU A 1 -10.93 -11.13 32.60
C LEU A 1 -11.56 -9.79 32.17
N GLU A 2 -11.60 -8.78 33.04
CA GLU A 2 -12.25 -7.48 32.77
C GLU A 2 -11.47 -6.60 31.78
N ASP A 3 -10.22 -6.91 31.49
CA ASP A 3 -9.33 -6.10 30.61
C ASP A 3 -8.98 -6.75 29.26
N MET A 4 -9.76 -7.72 28.80
CA MET A 4 -9.48 -8.33 27.48
C MET A 4 -10.00 -7.43 26.37
N PRO A 5 -9.19 -7.15 25.33
CA PRO A 5 -9.64 -6.29 24.22
C PRO A 5 -10.76 -6.98 23.44
N TRP A 6 -11.84 -6.24 23.18
CA TRP A 6 -12.94 -6.72 22.34
C TRP A 6 -12.58 -6.63 20.83
N LEU A 7 -11.64 -5.76 20.47
CA LEU A 7 -11.15 -5.57 19.10
C LEU A 7 -9.63 -5.46 19.07
N ILE A 8 -9.00 -6.18 18.16
CA ILE A 8 -7.58 -6.02 17.84
C ILE A 8 -7.44 -5.67 16.35
N THR A 9 -6.68 -4.61 16.04
CA THR A 9 -6.27 -4.29 14.67
C THR A 9 -4.82 -4.68 14.44
N LEU A 10 -4.53 -5.28 13.29
CA LEU A 10 -3.20 -5.74 12.88
C LEU A 10 -2.84 -5.17 11.51
N SER A 11 -1.64 -4.61 11.41
CA SER A 11 -1.09 -4.10 10.15
C SER A 11 0.40 -4.52 10.04
N PRO A 12 0.67 -5.82 9.85
CA PRO A 12 2.04 -6.32 9.80
C PRO A 12 2.78 -5.75 8.58
N PRO A 13 4.13 -5.64 8.64
CA PRO A 13 4.94 -5.07 7.56
C PRO A 13 4.68 -5.75 6.20
N CYS A 14 4.41 -4.94 5.18
CA CYS A 14 4.10 -5.37 3.82
C CYS A 14 5.29 -5.26 2.83
N GLN A 15 6.50 -4.93 3.32
CA GLN A 15 7.64 -4.57 2.45
C GLN A 15 8.07 -5.67 1.50
N GLY A 16 7.92 -6.94 1.88
CA GLY A 16 8.18 -8.09 1.01
C GLY A 16 7.09 -8.35 -0.03
N MET A 17 5.90 -7.79 0.19
CA MET A 17 4.70 -8.00 -0.64
C MET A 17 4.31 -6.78 -1.47
N SER A 18 4.81 -5.57 -1.15
CA SER A 18 4.38 -4.34 -1.82
C SER A 18 4.91 -4.25 -3.25
N SER A 19 4.10 -3.70 -4.18
CA SER A 19 4.48 -3.47 -5.57
C SER A 19 5.67 -2.50 -5.71
N ASN A 20 5.79 -1.52 -4.81
CA ASN A 20 6.91 -0.57 -4.79
C ASN A 20 8.27 -1.23 -4.48
N GLY A 21 8.26 -2.36 -3.79
CA GLY A 21 9.45 -3.17 -3.52
C GLY A 21 9.70 -4.29 -4.54
N ALA A 22 8.68 -4.71 -5.28
CA ALA A 22 8.71 -5.93 -6.09
C ALA A 22 9.81 -5.94 -7.16
N GLY A 23 10.03 -4.85 -7.87
CA GLY A 23 11.07 -4.76 -8.90
C GLY A 23 12.49 -4.92 -8.32
N ARG A 24 12.77 -4.27 -7.19
CA ARG A 24 14.06 -4.39 -6.49
C ARG A 24 14.25 -5.77 -5.87
N ILE A 25 13.19 -6.31 -5.26
CA ILE A 25 13.21 -7.65 -4.68
C ILE A 25 13.48 -8.67 -5.78
N SER A 26 12.77 -8.63 -6.90
CA SER A 26 12.96 -9.54 -8.03
C SER A 26 14.34 -9.40 -8.67
N SER A 27 14.89 -8.19 -8.78
CA SER A 27 16.24 -7.94 -9.25
C SER A 27 17.29 -8.52 -8.28
N SER A 28 17.13 -8.25 -6.98
CA SER A 28 18.06 -8.76 -5.95
C SER A 28 18.01 -10.28 -5.80
N ILE A 29 16.85 -10.91 -6.00
CA ILE A 29 16.73 -12.38 -6.03
C ILE A 29 17.44 -12.94 -7.24
N ARG A 30 17.24 -12.36 -8.44
CA ARG A 30 17.91 -12.81 -9.68
C ARG A 30 19.42 -12.66 -9.62
N SER A 31 19.94 -11.65 -8.93
CA SER A 31 21.36 -11.41 -8.73
C SER A 31 21.97 -12.19 -7.57
N GLY A 32 21.20 -13.04 -6.88
CA GLY A 32 21.67 -13.81 -5.73
C GLY A 32 21.93 -13.03 -4.45
N LEU A 33 21.64 -11.72 -4.46
CA LEU A 33 21.85 -10.84 -3.30
C LEU A 33 20.75 -10.99 -2.23
N ARG A 34 19.70 -11.77 -2.49
CA ARG A 34 18.58 -11.96 -1.58
C ARG A 34 17.93 -13.33 -1.75
N PRO A 35 17.51 -14.00 -0.64
CA PRO A 35 16.75 -15.23 -0.72
C PRO A 35 15.40 -15.00 -1.42
N GLN A 36 14.88 -16.06 -2.03
CA GLN A 36 13.58 -16.03 -2.73
C GLN A 36 12.42 -15.71 -1.79
N GLU A 37 12.53 -16.13 -0.52
CA GLU A 37 11.56 -15.83 0.53
C GLU A 37 11.99 -14.59 1.32
N ASP A 38 11.07 -13.64 1.51
CA ASP A 38 11.30 -12.46 2.35
C ASP A 38 10.82 -12.77 3.78
N GLU A 39 11.76 -12.94 4.69
CA GLU A 39 11.50 -13.24 6.11
C GLU A 39 10.52 -12.23 6.76
N ARG A 40 10.46 -11.00 6.28
CA ARG A 40 9.53 -9.98 6.78
C ARG A 40 8.07 -10.35 6.56
N ASN A 41 7.77 -11.19 5.56
CA ASN A 41 6.41 -11.67 5.35
C ASN A 41 5.94 -12.59 6.48
N ARG A 42 6.87 -13.17 7.24
CA ARG A 42 6.58 -14.00 8.42
C ARG A 42 6.21 -13.18 9.67
N LEU A 43 6.38 -11.86 9.64
CA LEU A 43 5.99 -10.99 10.76
C LEU A 43 4.47 -10.97 11.03
N ILE A 44 3.67 -11.57 10.17
CA ILE A 44 2.27 -11.89 10.45
C ILE A 44 2.13 -12.94 11.57
N LEU A 45 3.07 -13.90 11.69
CA LEU A 45 2.96 -15.02 12.65
C LEU A 45 2.90 -14.56 14.12
N PRO A 46 3.72 -13.61 14.59
CA PRO A 46 3.55 -13.01 15.92
C PRO A 46 2.16 -12.40 16.13
N GLY A 47 1.61 -11.70 15.13
CA GLY A 47 0.27 -11.14 15.20
C GLY A 47 -0.81 -12.22 15.39
N ILE A 48 -0.70 -13.33 14.67
CA ILE A 48 -1.61 -14.46 14.83
C ILE A 48 -1.51 -15.04 16.25
N LYS A 49 -0.30 -15.18 16.82
CA LYS A 49 -0.11 -15.63 18.21
C LYS A 49 -0.78 -14.71 19.23
N VAL A 50 -0.77 -13.40 18.97
CA VAL A 50 -1.50 -12.43 19.82
C VAL A 50 -3.01 -12.70 19.77
N LEU A 51 -3.57 -12.91 18.56
CA LEU A 51 -5.00 -13.24 18.41
C LEU A 51 -5.36 -14.57 19.10
N GLU A 52 -4.50 -15.59 18.99
CA GLU A 52 -4.70 -16.89 19.67
C GLU A 52 -4.69 -16.76 21.19
N LYS A 53 -3.81 -15.92 21.73
CA LYS A 53 -3.67 -15.72 23.17
C LYS A 53 -4.78 -14.86 23.76
N LEU A 54 -5.14 -13.77 23.09
CA LEU A 54 -6.09 -12.78 23.62
C LEU A 54 -7.53 -13.06 23.19
N THR A 55 -7.73 -13.82 22.13
CA THR A 55 -9.04 -14.22 21.59
C THR A 55 -10.10 -13.10 21.62
N PRO A 56 -9.84 -11.89 21.02
CA PRO A 56 -10.80 -10.80 21.03
C PRO A 56 -12.09 -11.18 20.29
N ASP A 57 -13.20 -10.49 20.57
CA ASP A 57 -14.46 -10.72 19.86
C ASP A 57 -14.34 -10.43 18.36
N TRP A 58 -13.55 -9.39 18.03
CA TRP A 58 -13.26 -8.98 16.67
C TRP A 58 -11.76 -8.78 16.45
N PHE A 59 -11.33 -9.04 15.24
CA PHE A 59 -10.07 -8.48 14.76
C PHE A 59 -10.18 -7.99 13.31
N ILE A 60 -9.34 -7.01 12.98
CA ILE A 60 -9.17 -6.51 11.62
C ILE A 60 -7.69 -6.63 11.27
N LEU A 61 -7.38 -7.28 10.14
CA LEU A 61 -6.04 -7.34 9.59
C LEU A 61 -6.01 -6.60 8.25
N GLU A 62 -5.21 -5.56 8.17
CA GLU A 62 -4.97 -4.78 6.94
C GLU A 62 -3.63 -5.15 6.34
N ASN A 63 -3.60 -5.33 5.01
CA ASN A 63 -2.35 -5.45 4.28
C ASN A 63 -2.52 -5.05 2.79
N VAL A 64 -1.44 -5.13 2.03
CA VAL A 64 -1.48 -4.91 0.57
C VAL A 64 -2.16 -6.07 -0.13
N ARG A 65 -2.78 -5.79 -1.29
CA ARG A 65 -3.47 -6.78 -2.13
C ARG A 65 -2.68 -8.07 -2.35
N ARG A 66 -1.36 -7.99 -2.56
CA ARG A 66 -0.52 -9.16 -2.85
C ARG A 66 -0.44 -10.19 -1.72
N MET A 67 -0.84 -9.84 -0.50
CA MET A 67 -0.90 -10.78 0.62
C MET A 67 -1.85 -11.96 0.34
N GLU A 68 -2.89 -11.76 -0.48
CA GLU A 68 -3.83 -12.82 -0.91
C GLU A 68 -3.11 -14.07 -1.44
N ASN A 69 -2.06 -13.85 -2.24
CA ASN A 69 -1.31 -14.93 -2.89
C ASN A 69 0.07 -15.18 -2.25
N THR A 70 0.34 -14.59 -1.07
CA THR A 70 1.64 -14.72 -0.44
C THR A 70 1.75 -16.03 0.33
N VAL A 71 2.80 -16.79 0.00
CA VAL A 71 3.18 -18.02 0.69
C VAL A 71 4.36 -17.71 1.62
N ILE A 72 4.30 -18.22 2.83
CA ILE A 72 5.37 -18.15 3.83
C ILE A 72 5.66 -19.53 4.38
N ARG A 73 6.81 -19.71 5.04
CA ARG A 73 7.02 -20.89 5.88
C ARG A 73 6.28 -20.72 7.19
N ASN A 74 5.38 -21.65 7.46
CA ASN A 74 4.62 -21.66 8.72
C ASN A 74 5.52 -22.05 9.92
N GLU A 75 4.93 -22.22 11.08
CA GLU A 75 5.61 -22.60 12.32
C GLU A 75 6.37 -23.93 12.24
N ASN A 76 5.98 -24.83 11.33
CA ASN A 76 6.59 -26.15 11.10
C ASN A 76 7.57 -26.11 9.89
N GLY A 77 7.91 -24.93 9.38
CA GLY A 77 8.81 -24.77 8.23
C GLY A 77 8.20 -25.14 6.87
N LYS A 78 6.91 -25.49 6.80
CA LYS A 78 6.22 -25.87 5.56
C LYS A 78 5.67 -24.64 4.83
N PRO A 79 5.70 -24.61 3.49
CA PRO A 79 5.07 -23.57 2.72
C PRO A 79 3.56 -23.53 2.94
N GLU A 80 3.01 -22.36 3.26
CA GLU A 80 1.59 -22.16 3.50
C GLU A 80 1.16 -20.77 3.04
N ASN A 81 0.02 -20.65 2.36
CA ASN A 81 -0.58 -19.36 2.07
C ASN A 81 -1.02 -18.69 3.37
N ILE A 82 -0.75 -17.40 3.52
CA ILE A 82 -1.03 -16.64 4.76
C ILE A 82 -2.50 -16.73 5.17
N LEU A 83 -3.43 -16.59 4.22
CA LEU A 83 -4.86 -16.63 4.51
C LEU A 83 -5.32 -18.04 4.91
N HIS A 84 -4.76 -19.08 4.30
CA HIS A 84 -5.02 -20.46 4.73
C HIS A 84 -4.50 -20.71 6.14
N GLY A 85 -3.30 -20.21 6.47
CA GLY A 85 -2.73 -20.28 7.81
C GLY A 85 -3.58 -19.57 8.86
N LEU A 86 -4.12 -18.39 8.54
CA LEU A 86 -5.08 -17.69 9.38
C LEU A 86 -6.32 -18.54 9.65
N GLY A 87 -6.96 -19.07 8.61
CA GLY A 87 -8.15 -19.93 8.75
C GLY A 87 -7.84 -21.16 9.60
N ARG A 88 -6.79 -21.90 9.30
CA ARG A 88 -6.38 -23.11 10.01
C ARG A 88 -6.19 -22.88 11.50
N ARG A 89 -5.62 -21.74 11.90
CA ARG A 89 -5.29 -21.44 13.29
C ARG A 89 -6.45 -20.82 14.07
N LEU A 90 -7.29 -20.01 13.43
CA LEU A 90 -8.30 -19.22 14.16
C LEU A 90 -9.70 -19.85 14.10
N HIS A 91 -10.05 -20.66 13.09
CA HIS A 91 -11.34 -21.36 13.09
C HIS A 91 -11.57 -22.26 14.31
N PRO A 92 -10.57 -23.05 14.79
CA PRO A 92 -10.74 -23.87 16.01
C PRO A 92 -11.03 -23.05 17.27
N LEU A 93 -10.72 -21.74 17.26
CA LEU A 93 -10.99 -20.81 18.36
C LEU A 93 -12.37 -20.13 18.26
N GLY A 94 -13.21 -20.58 17.34
CA GLY A 94 -14.56 -20.06 17.14
C GLY A 94 -14.67 -18.86 16.21
N TYR A 95 -13.58 -18.45 15.53
CA TYR A 95 -13.65 -17.35 14.58
C TYR A 95 -14.29 -17.75 13.26
N THR A 96 -15.18 -16.91 12.77
CA THR A 96 -15.54 -16.83 11.36
C THR A 96 -14.73 -15.71 10.69
N LEU A 97 -14.03 -16.03 9.62
CA LEU A 97 -13.08 -15.16 8.93
C LEU A 97 -13.55 -14.85 7.53
N ARG A 98 -13.42 -13.60 7.11
CA ARG A 98 -13.64 -13.17 5.73
C ARG A 98 -12.57 -12.17 5.32
N SER A 99 -12.07 -12.32 4.12
CA SER A 99 -11.01 -11.50 3.54
C SER A 99 -11.40 -11.05 2.15
N SER A 100 -11.30 -9.76 1.87
CA SER A 100 -11.57 -9.18 0.55
C SER A 100 -10.65 -8.00 0.27
N ILE A 101 -10.47 -7.68 -1.01
CA ILE A 101 -9.78 -6.48 -1.44
C ILE A 101 -10.80 -5.35 -1.52
N LEU A 102 -10.58 -4.30 -0.71
CA LEU A 102 -11.38 -3.10 -0.72
C LEU A 102 -10.63 -1.97 -1.43
N ASP A 103 -11.32 -1.26 -2.33
CA ASP A 103 -10.84 0.00 -2.89
C ASP A 103 -11.42 1.15 -2.05
N PHE A 104 -10.57 1.95 -1.47
CA PHE A 104 -11.00 3.03 -0.58
C PHE A 104 -11.76 4.14 -1.28
N ARG A 105 -11.68 4.23 -2.63
CA ARG A 105 -12.54 5.14 -3.40
C ARG A 105 -14.03 4.86 -3.20
N ASP A 106 -14.37 3.58 -3.03
CA ASP A 106 -15.77 3.14 -2.86
C ASP A 106 -16.34 3.55 -1.49
N TYR A 107 -15.50 4.13 -0.64
CA TYR A 107 -15.84 4.65 0.70
C TYR A 107 -15.60 6.16 0.84
N GLY A 108 -15.48 6.89 -0.29
CA GLY A 108 -15.32 8.35 -0.30
C GLY A 108 -13.90 8.85 -0.03
N VAL A 109 -12.91 7.97 0.02
CA VAL A 109 -11.51 8.38 0.12
C VAL A 109 -11.01 8.83 -1.26
N PRO A 110 -10.46 10.04 -1.42
CA PRO A 110 -10.04 10.59 -2.71
C PRO A 110 -8.71 9.98 -3.20
N HIS A 111 -8.58 8.66 -3.12
CA HIS A 111 -7.36 7.93 -3.48
C HIS A 111 -7.68 6.50 -3.90
N HIS A 112 -7.22 6.10 -5.08
CA HIS A 112 -7.25 4.70 -5.50
C HIS A 112 -6.28 3.89 -4.65
N ARG A 113 -6.80 3.27 -3.61
CA ARG A 113 -6.02 2.51 -2.63
C ARG A 113 -6.69 1.16 -2.35
N GLU A 114 -6.22 0.14 -3.01
CA GLU A 114 -6.65 -1.23 -2.73
C GLU A 114 -5.90 -1.81 -1.54
N ARG A 115 -6.64 -2.41 -0.61
CA ARG A 115 -6.12 -3.14 0.54
C ARG A 115 -6.86 -4.44 0.74
N LEU A 116 -6.12 -5.47 1.10
CA LEU A 116 -6.67 -6.70 1.63
C LEU A 116 -7.09 -6.45 3.08
N ILE A 117 -8.38 -6.56 3.33
CA ILE A 117 -8.98 -6.45 4.66
C ILE A 117 -9.51 -7.82 5.06
N THR A 118 -8.96 -8.35 6.14
CA THR A 118 -9.47 -9.58 6.76
C THR A 118 -10.16 -9.23 8.06
N ILE A 119 -11.41 -9.63 8.20
CA ILE A 119 -12.20 -9.44 9.42
C ILE A 119 -12.50 -10.82 10.01
N GLY A 120 -12.22 -10.96 11.30
CA GLY A 120 -12.58 -12.12 12.08
C GLY A 120 -13.53 -11.75 13.21
N CYS A 121 -14.58 -12.56 13.36
CA CYS A 121 -15.55 -12.43 14.43
C CYS A 121 -15.75 -13.78 15.14
N ARG A 122 -15.84 -13.77 16.46
CA ARG A 122 -16.15 -14.97 17.27
C ARG A 122 -17.41 -14.85 18.11
N ILE A 123 -18.21 -13.81 17.92
CA ILE A 123 -19.48 -13.62 18.62
C ILE A 123 -20.51 -14.63 18.08
N PRO A 124 -21.01 -15.60 18.89
CA PRO A 124 -21.85 -16.69 18.39
C PRO A 124 -23.11 -16.21 17.68
N SER A 125 -23.79 -15.18 18.20
CA SER A 125 -25.01 -14.62 17.61
C SER A 125 -24.81 -14.05 16.20
N LEU A 126 -23.60 -13.59 15.87
CA LEU A 126 -23.24 -13.07 14.58
C LEU A 126 -22.67 -14.13 13.63
N THR A 127 -21.97 -15.12 14.19
CA THR A 127 -21.28 -16.15 13.39
C THR A 127 -22.14 -17.38 13.10
N ALA A 128 -23.19 -17.62 13.87
CA ALA A 128 -24.05 -18.81 13.73
C ALA A 128 -24.62 -19.04 12.30
N LYS A 129 -24.82 -17.95 11.56
CA LYS A 129 -25.31 -17.98 10.16
C LYS A 129 -24.20 -18.09 9.10
N HIS A 130 -22.94 -18.09 9.54
CA HIS A 130 -21.77 -17.98 8.66
C HIS A 130 -20.76 -19.08 8.96
N ALA A 131 -20.97 -20.25 8.39
CA ALA A 131 -20.06 -21.38 8.58
C ALA A 131 -18.59 -21.02 8.26
N PRO A 132 -17.63 -21.57 8.99
CA PRO A 132 -16.21 -21.45 8.64
C PRO A 132 -15.96 -21.95 7.21
N VAL A 133 -15.20 -21.22 6.44
CA VAL A 133 -14.83 -21.58 5.07
C VAL A 133 -13.33 -21.82 4.97
N ARG A 134 -12.93 -22.87 4.27
CA ARG A 134 -11.51 -23.18 4.08
C ARG A 134 -10.77 -22.05 3.34
N ASN A 135 -11.36 -21.49 2.32
CA ASN A 135 -10.84 -20.30 1.64
C ASN A 135 -11.56 -19.07 2.19
N ILE A 136 -10.88 -18.32 3.04
CA ILE A 136 -11.44 -17.11 3.65
C ILE A 136 -11.47 -15.91 2.69
N TYR A 137 -10.75 -15.96 1.58
CA TYR A 137 -10.76 -14.92 0.55
C TYR A 137 -12.02 -15.02 -0.32
N ALA A 138 -12.66 -13.88 -0.54
CA ALA A 138 -13.74 -13.71 -1.49
C ALA A 138 -13.45 -12.47 -2.35
N LYS A 139 -13.77 -12.54 -3.64
CA LYS A 139 -13.60 -11.41 -4.57
C LYS A 139 -14.46 -10.22 -4.15
N GLU A 140 -15.70 -10.51 -3.77
CA GLU A 140 -16.65 -9.49 -3.31
C GLU A 140 -16.60 -9.34 -1.78
N PRO A 141 -16.79 -8.12 -1.25
CA PRO A 141 -16.89 -7.89 0.19
C PRO A 141 -18.00 -8.74 0.80
N SER A 142 -17.73 -9.29 1.97
CA SER A 142 -18.69 -10.11 2.72
C SER A 142 -19.51 -9.25 3.69
N VAL A 143 -20.50 -9.86 4.33
CA VAL A 143 -21.34 -9.24 5.36
C VAL A 143 -20.56 -8.63 6.55
N PHE A 144 -19.31 -9.03 6.76
CA PHE A 144 -18.46 -8.45 7.80
C PHE A 144 -17.70 -7.20 7.32
N HIS A 145 -17.60 -6.97 6.01
CA HIS A 145 -16.96 -5.78 5.47
C HIS A 145 -17.96 -4.62 5.42
N PRO A 146 -17.50 -3.38 5.52
CA PRO A 146 -18.36 -2.22 5.33
C PRO A 146 -18.95 -2.21 3.91
N VAL A 147 -20.19 -1.76 3.80
CA VAL A 147 -20.85 -1.60 2.51
C VAL A 147 -20.26 -0.38 1.79
N PRO A 148 -19.88 -0.49 0.50
CA PRO A 148 -19.48 0.66 -0.30
C PRO A 148 -20.52 1.78 -0.26
N THR A 149 -20.06 3.03 -0.15
CA THR A 149 -20.90 4.21 -0.04
C THR A 149 -20.81 5.15 -1.25
N HIS A 150 -19.88 4.90 -2.17
CA HIS A 150 -19.60 5.74 -3.34
C HIS A 150 -19.44 4.90 -4.61
N GLY A 151 -19.77 5.50 -5.75
CA GLY A 151 -19.51 4.92 -7.07
C GLY A 151 -20.51 3.89 -7.56
N GLY A 152 -21.43 3.41 -6.72
CA GLY A 152 -22.48 2.47 -7.09
C GLY A 152 -23.74 3.16 -7.63
N VAL A 153 -24.69 2.34 -8.13
CA VAL A 153 -25.99 2.84 -8.59
C VAL A 153 -26.75 3.50 -7.43
N GLY A 154 -27.16 4.74 -7.61
CA GLY A 154 -27.87 5.51 -6.57
C GLY A 154 -26.99 6.05 -5.43
N GLN A 155 -25.70 5.87 -5.53
CA GLN A 155 -24.73 6.39 -4.55
C GLN A 155 -24.05 7.69 -5.08
N PRO A 156 -23.46 8.52 -4.20
CA PRO A 156 -22.62 9.62 -4.62
C PRO A 156 -21.45 9.13 -5.50
N PRO A 157 -20.95 9.95 -6.43
CA PRO A 157 -19.76 9.60 -7.21
C PRO A 157 -18.54 9.50 -6.30
N GLN A 158 -17.53 8.73 -6.73
CA GLN A 158 -16.23 8.68 -6.05
C GLN A 158 -15.61 10.08 -5.99
N VAL A 159 -15.01 10.41 -4.84
CA VAL A 159 -14.40 11.74 -4.61
C VAL A 159 -13.02 11.79 -5.28
N SER A 160 -12.80 12.80 -6.12
CA SER A 160 -11.49 13.05 -6.71
C SER A 160 -10.58 13.84 -5.76
N LEU A 161 -9.27 13.70 -5.93
CA LEU A 161 -8.28 14.47 -5.17
C LEU A 161 -8.52 15.98 -5.35
N ARG A 162 -8.87 16.42 -6.56
CA ARG A 162 -9.19 17.83 -6.86
C ARG A 162 -10.37 18.35 -6.05
N GLN A 163 -11.42 17.56 -5.89
CA GLN A 163 -12.55 17.92 -5.04
C GLN A 163 -12.17 18.02 -3.57
N ALA A 164 -11.33 17.09 -3.10
CA ALA A 164 -10.92 17.03 -1.70
C ALA A 164 -9.98 18.16 -1.28
N ILE A 165 -8.99 18.52 -2.10
CA ILE A 165 -7.92 19.46 -1.73
C ILE A 165 -7.73 20.61 -2.72
N GLY A 166 -8.52 20.71 -3.81
CA GLY A 166 -8.35 21.76 -4.82
C GLY A 166 -8.64 23.17 -4.35
N HIS A 167 -9.29 23.32 -3.18
CA HIS A 167 -9.54 24.60 -2.51
C HIS A 167 -8.38 25.09 -1.64
N LEU A 168 -7.40 24.21 -1.36
CA LEU A 168 -6.22 24.56 -0.55
C LEU A 168 -5.28 25.46 -1.35
N SER A 169 -4.54 26.30 -0.64
CA SER A 169 -3.55 27.18 -1.26
C SER A 169 -2.40 26.40 -1.89
N THR A 170 -1.87 26.91 -2.99
CA THR A 170 -0.70 26.29 -3.63
C THR A 170 0.53 26.43 -2.73
N LEU A 171 1.19 25.33 -2.44
CA LEU A 171 2.48 25.27 -1.76
C LEU A 171 3.60 24.95 -2.75
N ASP A 172 4.82 25.30 -2.37
CA ASP A 172 6.03 25.02 -3.15
C ASP A 172 7.14 24.56 -2.22
N ALA A 173 7.77 23.45 -2.57
CA ALA A 173 8.76 22.77 -1.71
C ALA A 173 10.09 23.53 -1.52
N GLN A 174 10.25 24.71 -2.13
CA GLN A 174 11.40 25.60 -1.93
C GLN A 174 11.02 26.98 -1.42
N THR A 175 9.90 27.55 -1.91
CA THR A 175 9.56 28.96 -1.70
C THR A 175 8.38 29.19 -0.78
N ARG A 176 7.43 28.23 -0.68
CA ARG A 176 6.24 28.33 0.17
C ARG A 176 5.90 26.99 0.81
N LEU A 177 6.59 26.67 1.92
CA LEU A 177 6.53 25.35 2.56
C LEU A 177 5.27 25.08 3.36
N PHE A 178 4.52 26.10 3.78
CA PHE A 178 3.33 25.95 4.63
C PHE A 178 2.28 27.02 4.34
N ASP A 179 1.04 26.69 4.65
CA ASP A 179 -0.04 27.67 4.70
C ASP A 179 -0.06 28.38 6.07
N ARG A 180 -0.33 29.70 6.07
CA ARG A 180 -0.38 30.47 7.30
C ARG A 180 -1.68 30.29 8.09
N THR A 181 -2.71 29.82 7.43
CA THR A 181 -4.04 29.62 8.01
C THR A 181 -4.35 28.17 8.36
N ASP A 182 -3.63 27.21 7.77
CA ASP A 182 -3.75 25.79 8.06
C ASP A 182 -2.38 25.17 8.36
N HIS A 183 -2.11 24.92 9.64
CA HIS A 183 -0.84 24.35 10.11
C HIS A 183 -0.57 22.93 9.59
N TYR A 184 -1.59 22.18 9.19
CA TYR A 184 -1.44 20.84 8.64
C TYR A 184 -1.18 20.86 7.13
N HIS A 185 -1.47 21.98 6.46
CA HIS A 185 -1.19 22.15 5.05
C HIS A 185 0.25 22.61 4.84
N CYS A 186 1.17 21.66 4.80
CA CYS A 186 2.60 21.90 4.64
C CYS A 186 3.27 20.86 3.75
N VAL A 187 4.40 21.21 3.15
CA VAL A 187 5.25 20.33 2.35
C VAL A 187 6.69 20.35 2.90
N PRO A 188 7.42 19.22 2.86
CA PRO A 188 8.81 19.19 3.23
C PRO A 188 9.65 20.01 2.23
N LYS A 189 10.70 20.67 2.72
CA LYS A 189 11.69 21.33 1.85
C LYS A 189 12.48 20.27 1.09
N TRP A 190 12.47 20.35 -0.23
CA TRP A 190 13.25 19.47 -1.09
C TRP A 190 14.61 20.08 -1.44
N ASN A 191 15.60 19.21 -1.66
CA ASN A 191 16.85 19.65 -2.29
C ASN A 191 16.61 20.02 -3.76
N GLN A 192 17.52 20.80 -4.35
CA GLN A 192 17.37 21.30 -5.71
C GLN A 192 17.15 20.18 -6.71
N ARG A 193 17.89 19.08 -6.61
CA ARG A 193 17.79 17.94 -7.52
C ARG A 193 16.40 17.28 -7.49
N GLN A 194 15.85 17.04 -6.31
CA GLN A 194 14.51 16.46 -6.17
C GLN A 194 13.42 17.41 -6.69
N TYR A 195 13.58 18.70 -6.40
CA TYR A 195 12.68 19.73 -6.87
C TYR A 195 12.66 19.80 -8.41
N ASP A 196 13.83 19.77 -9.06
CA ASP A 196 13.95 19.80 -10.53
C ASP A 196 13.34 18.55 -11.17
N TRP A 197 13.52 17.38 -10.56
CA TRP A 197 12.88 16.16 -11.03
C TRP A 197 11.35 16.29 -11.04
N MET A 198 10.78 16.76 -9.94
CA MET A 198 9.33 16.88 -9.82
C MET A 198 8.76 17.97 -10.73
N LYS A 199 9.43 19.13 -10.78
CA LYS A 199 9.05 20.24 -11.66
C LYS A 199 9.06 19.86 -13.14
N ALA A 200 10.00 19.01 -13.54
CA ALA A 200 10.13 18.53 -14.92
C ALA A 200 9.19 17.34 -15.24
N THR A 201 8.52 16.75 -14.25
CA THR A 201 7.67 15.57 -14.44
C THR A 201 6.28 15.97 -14.94
N PRO A 202 5.88 15.57 -16.16
CA PRO A 202 4.53 15.84 -16.67
C PRO A 202 3.47 15.12 -15.86
N GLU A 203 2.24 15.61 -15.93
CA GLU A 203 1.08 14.98 -15.31
C GLU A 203 0.91 13.52 -15.77
N GLY A 204 0.69 12.59 -14.84
CA GLY A 204 0.53 11.17 -15.13
C GLY A 204 1.82 10.37 -15.32
N GLN A 205 2.98 11.04 -15.30
CA GLN A 205 4.28 10.40 -15.48
C GLN A 205 5.08 10.33 -14.18
N THR A 206 6.22 9.66 -14.23
CA THR A 206 7.18 9.59 -13.12
C THR A 206 8.45 10.34 -13.51
N ALA A 207 9.25 10.77 -12.53
CA ALA A 207 10.52 11.42 -12.83
C ALA A 207 11.53 10.50 -13.56
N PHE A 208 11.31 9.19 -13.56
CA PHE A 208 12.10 8.26 -14.38
C PHE A 208 11.86 8.45 -15.88
N ASP A 209 10.74 9.05 -16.27
CA ASP A 209 10.34 9.29 -17.66
C ASP A 209 10.81 10.65 -18.19
N ASN A 210 11.55 11.43 -17.38
CA ASN A 210 12.05 12.76 -17.72
C ASN A 210 13.32 12.66 -18.61
N PHE A 211 13.15 12.34 -19.86
CA PHE A 211 14.26 12.22 -20.83
C PHE A 211 14.64 13.52 -21.52
N LYS A 212 13.91 14.62 -21.28
CA LYS A 212 14.17 15.92 -21.90
C LYS A 212 15.16 16.71 -21.05
N CYS A 213 16.26 17.15 -21.65
CA CYS A 213 17.22 18.05 -21.02
C CYS A 213 16.59 19.43 -20.81
N LEU A 214 16.73 20.00 -19.61
CA LEU A 214 16.20 21.33 -19.29
C LEU A 214 17.01 22.45 -19.93
N ASP A 215 18.31 22.24 -20.18
CA ASP A 215 19.20 23.28 -20.70
C ASP A 215 19.14 23.36 -22.22
N CYS A 216 19.29 22.25 -22.96
CA CYS A 216 19.32 22.26 -24.39
C CYS A 216 18.03 21.77 -25.09
N GLY A 217 17.05 21.28 -24.32
CA GLY A 217 15.77 20.79 -24.83
C GLY A 217 15.83 19.45 -25.56
N LYS A 218 17.00 18.85 -25.74
CA LYS A 218 17.18 17.58 -26.46
C LYS A 218 16.59 16.43 -25.63
N ARG A 219 15.89 15.52 -26.31
CA ARG A 219 15.33 14.30 -25.68
C ARG A 219 16.29 13.14 -25.89
N MET A 220 16.65 12.48 -24.78
CA MET A 220 17.44 11.25 -24.78
C MET A 220 16.50 10.04 -24.93
N LYS A 221 17.05 8.91 -25.38
CA LYS A 221 16.27 7.67 -25.59
C LYS A 221 16.71 6.53 -24.67
N ASP A 222 17.95 6.58 -24.18
CA ASP A 222 18.52 5.54 -23.34
C ASP A 222 17.94 5.62 -21.92
N PRO A 223 17.29 4.56 -21.41
CA PRO A 223 16.70 4.53 -20.07
C PRO A 223 17.73 4.62 -18.95
N ASP A 224 18.99 4.29 -19.19
CA ASP A 224 20.06 4.35 -18.18
C ASP A 224 20.81 5.69 -18.21
N GLN A 225 20.58 6.51 -19.21
CA GLN A 225 21.24 7.80 -19.35
C GLN A 225 20.69 8.84 -18.38
N VAL A 226 21.58 9.41 -17.56
CA VAL A 226 21.25 10.48 -16.59
C VAL A 226 21.92 11.81 -16.93
N THR A 227 22.73 11.85 -17.99
CA THR A 227 23.42 13.05 -18.47
C THR A 227 23.12 13.25 -19.96
N CYS A 228 22.78 14.47 -20.33
CA CYS A 228 22.54 14.84 -21.71
C CYS A 228 23.85 14.88 -22.53
N SER A 229 23.75 14.75 -23.83
CA SER A 229 24.91 14.94 -24.76
C SER A 229 25.54 16.35 -24.70
N CYS A 230 24.86 17.36 -24.13
CA CYS A 230 25.42 18.69 -23.87
C CYS A 230 26.21 18.78 -22.55
N GLY A 231 26.31 17.68 -21.79
CA GLY A 231 26.99 17.63 -20.49
C GLY A 231 26.09 17.89 -19.27
N SER A 232 24.88 18.40 -19.46
CA SER A 232 23.98 18.74 -18.37
C SER A 232 23.27 17.50 -17.77
N PRO A 233 23.01 17.45 -16.47
CA PRO A 233 22.24 16.37 -15.88
C PRO A 233 20.81 16.37 -16.40
N LEU A 234 20.24 15.19 -16.65
CA LEU A 234 18.82 15.05 -16.93
C LEU A 234 18.02 15.18 -15.63
N PRO A 235 16.80 15.75 -15.66
CA PRO A 235 15.96 15.91 -14.48
C PRO A 235 15.27 14.60 -14.08
N ARG A 236 16.08 13.54 -13.88
CA ARG A 236 15.62 12.20 -13.58
C ARG A 236 16.56 11.45 -12.64
N PRO A 237 16.05 10.56 -11.79
CA PRO A 237 16.89 9.70 -10.96
C PRO A 237 17.56 8.60 -11.79
N GLN A 238 18.71 8.13 -11.32
CA GLN A 238 19.38 6.97 -11.88
C GLN A 238 18.63 5.69 -11.49
N ILE A 239 18.45 4.78 -12.45
CA ILE A 239 17.81 3.48 -12.17
C ILE A 239 18.75 2.64 -11.30
N GLY A 240 18.24 2.17 -10.16
CA GLY A 240 18.99 1.28 -9.24
C GLY A 240 19.61 1.93 -8.02
N TYR A 241 19.64 3.25 -7.89
CA TYR A 241 20.20 3.91 -6.71
C TYR A 241 19.17 4.30 -5.65
N GLY A 242 19.39 3.78 -4.45
CA GLY A 242 19.08 4.32 -3.11
C GLY A 242 17.64 4.71 -2.77
N SER A 243 17.53 5.40 -1.65
CA SER A 243 16.31 5.95 -1.08
C SER A 243 15.62 7.00 -1.97
N ASP A 244 16.40 7.74 -2.75
CA ASP A 244 15.90 8.81 -3.64
C ASP A 244 15.00 8.29 -4.75
N ALA A 245 15.31 7.12 -5.31
CA ALA A 245 14.48 6.47 -6.32
C ALA A 245 13.09 6.05 -5.80
N ARG A 246 12.94 5.83 -4.50
CA ARG A 246 11.63 5.50 -3.87
C ARG A 246 10.74 6.72 -3.72
N LEU A 247 11.32 7.86 -3.34
CA LEU A 247 10.58 9.12 -3.20
C LEU A 247 9.94 9.53 -4.53
N VAL A 248 10.67 9.37 -5.63
CA VAL A 248 10.19 9.78 -6.94
C VAL A 248 9.13 8.82 -7.52
N ARG A 249 9.16 7.52 -7.20
CA ARG A 249 8.12 6.56 -7.62
C ARG A 249 6.76 6.77 -6.94
N GLY A 250 6.75 7.41 -5.76
CA GLY A 250 5.51 7.70 -5.03
C GLY A 250 4.71 8.87 -5.59
N PHE A 251 5.36 9.75 -6.35
CA PHE A 251 4.74 10.97 -6.87
C PHE A 251 4.36 10.78 -8.34
N ARG A 252 3.11 10.44 -8.58
CA ARG A 252 2.46 10.71 -9.86
C ARG A 252 1.88 12.11 -9.78
N SER A 253 2.18 12.95 -10.73
CA SER A 253 1.65 14.30 -10.82
C SER A 253 0.15 14.34 -11.17
N SER A 254 -0.47 13.21 -11.49
CA SER A 254 -1.91 13.10 -11.68
C SER A 254 -2.55 12.13 -10.71
N TYR A 255 -3.41 12.66 -9.89
CA TYR A 255 -4.48 11.93 -9.26
C TYR A 255 -5.77 12.36 -9.99
N ARG A 256 -6.20 11.57 -10.95
CA ARG A 256 -7.56 11.64 -11.49
C ARG A 256 -8.49 10.92 -10.55
#